data_8f66b2fa06d277d1abcd357f5069b033
#
_entry.id   8f66b2fa06d277d1abcd357f5069b033
#
_cell.length_a   1.000
_cell.length_b   1.000
_cell.length_c   1.000
_cell.angle_alpha   90.00
_cell.angle_beta   90.00
_cell.angle_gamma   90.00
#
_symmetry.space_group_name_H-M   'P 1'
#
loop_
_entity.id
_entity.type
_entity.pdbx_description
1 polymer ?
#
loop_
_entity_poly.entity_id
_entity_poly.type
_entity_poly.pdbx_seq_one_letter_code
_entity_poly.pdbx_strand_id
1 'polypeptide(L)'
;MSTPLPILYSFRRCPYAMRARLALDVSAQVCEVREVSLRDKPDDMLRASPKGTVPVLVDVDGSVIDESLDIMTWALGRNDPEGWLTPERENFATMTSLIRHFDENFKWHLDRYKYPNRFADANAEFSRGEAVVSLLLLEQRLQQTTCLFGGRIALADMAIAPFVRQFSKVDPAWFSGQPLPNTMRWLTAIMESPRFTRIMRPTAA
;
A
#
# COMPACT_ATOMS: atom_id res chain seq x y z
N MET A 1 22.56 -18.91 -19.09
CA MET A 1 22.46 -17.45 -18.89
C MET A 1 21.19 -17.22 -18.10
N SER A 2 21.24 -16.54 -16.95
CA SER A 2 20.03 -16.21 -16.20
C SER A 2 19.18 -15.23 -17.00
N THR A 3 17.87 -15.48 -17.06
CA THR A 3 16.92 -14.56 -17.69
C THR A 3 16.96 -13.23 -16.89
N PRO A 4 17.05 -12.07 -17.55
CA PRO A 4 17.01 -10.80 -16.84
C PRO A 4 15.69 -10.66 -16.08
N LEU A 5 15.75 -10.09 -14.88
CA LEU A 5 14.58 -9.84 -14.04
C LEU A 5 14.23 -8.35 -14.06
N PRO A 6 12.97 -7.99 -13.91
CA PRO A 6 12.59 -6.62 -13.60
C PRO A 6 13.27 -6.14 -12.33
N ILE A 7 13.59 -4.85 -12.25
CA ILE A 7 14.19 -4.22 -11.06
C ILE A 7 13.13 -3.43 -10.32
N LEU A 8 12.97 -3.69 -9.01
CA LEU A 8 12.10 -2.91 -8.14
C LEU A 8 12.93 -2.10 -7.15
N TYR A 9 12.98 -0.78 -7.33
CA TYR A 9 13.48 0.12 -6.31
C TYR A 9 12.42 0.31 -5.22
N SER A 10 12.77 0.02 -3.98
CA SER A 10 11.82 -0.09 -2.88
C SER A 10 12.41 0.44 -1.58
N PHE A 11 11.53 0.93 -0.72
CA PHE A 11 11.85 1.18 0.68
C PHE A 11 10.88 0.41 1.56
N ARG A 12 11.40 -0.53 2.35
CA ARG A 12 10.60 -1.52 3.09
C ARG A 12 9.49 -0.92 3.95
N ARG A 13 9.73 0.26 4.55
CA ARG A 13 8.75 0.93 5.43
C ARG A 13 7.79 1.87 4.70
N CYS A 14 7.95 2.08 3.40
CA CYS A 14 7.07 2.92 2.59
C CYS A 14 5.76 2.17 2.29
N PRO A 15 4.58 2.72 2.62
CA PRO A 15 3.29 2.06 2.36
C PRO A 15 3.04 1.85 0.86
N TYR A 16 3.45 2.77 0.01
CA TYR A 16 3.38 2.62 -1.45
C TYR A 16 4.23 1.43 -1.94
N ALA A 17 5.47 1.30 -1.43
CA ALA A 17 6.32 0.17 -1.78
C ALA A 17 5.81 -1.16 -1.19
N MET A 18 5.14 -1.13 -0.03
CA MET A 18 4.52 -2.33 0.54
C MET A 18 3.43 -2.88 -0.36
N ARG A 19 2.51 -2.04 -0.86
CA ARG A 19 1.41 -2.51 -1.70
C ARG A 19 1.89 -3.06 -3.05
N ALA A 20 2.91 -2.46 -3.66
CA ALA A 20 3.54 -2.99 -4.86
C ALA A 20 4.14 -4.38 -4.61
N ARG A 21 4.90 -4.56 -3.51
CA ARG A 21 5.47 -5.86 -3.14
C ARG A 21 4.42 -6.92 -2.81
N LEU A 22 3.28 -6.54 -2.22
CA LEU A 22 2.16 -7.46 -1.97
C LEU A 22 1.59 -8.02 -3.28
N ALA A 23 1.42 -7.16 -4.30
CA ALA A 23 0.96 -7.60 -5.60
C ALA A 23 1.99 -8.46 -6.34
N LEU A 24 3.27 -8.11 -6.28
CA LEU A 24 4.36 -8.92 -6.84
C LEU A 24 4.42 -10.30 -6.18
N ASP A 25 4.25 -10.38 -4.85
CA ASP A 25 4.27 -11.66 -4.11
C ASP A 25 3.10 -12.57 -4.51
N VAL A 26 1.87 -12.03 -4.57
CA VAL A 26 0.69 -12.85 -4.94
C VAL A 26 0.73 -13.31 -6.39
N SER A 27 1.18 -12.44 -7.29
CA SER A 27 1.27 -12.73 -8.72
C SER A 27 2.48 -13.60 -9.10
N ALA A 28 3.33 -13.95 -8.10
CA ALA A 28 4.59 -14.66 -8.30
C ALA A 28 5.53 -13.99 -9.32
N GLN A 29 5.44 -12.65 -9.45
CA GLN A 29 6.37 -11.89 -10.29
C GLN A 29 7.69 -11.71 -9.55
N VAL A 30 8.73 -12.38 -10.03
CA VAL A 30 10.07 -12.30 -9.46
C VAL A 30 10.76 -11.05 -9.97
N CYS A 31 11.24 -10.22 -9.05
CA CYS A 31 12.00 -8.99 -9.35
C CYS A 31 13.30 -8.97 -8.55
N GLU A 32 14.31 -8.32 -9.09
CA GLU A 32 15.48 -7.88 -8.33
C GLU A 32 15.05 -6.69 -7.46
N VAL A 33 14.92 -6.90 -6.14
CA VAL A 33 14.51 -5.84 -5.22
C VAL A 33 15.73 -5.09 -4.73
N ARG A 34 15.82 -3.80 -5.05
CA ARG A 34 16.85 -2.88 -4.57
C ARG A 34 16.29 -2.00 -3.46
N GLU A 35 16.74 -2.23 -2.23
CA GLU A 35 16.34 -1.39 -1.09
C GLU A 35 17.05 -0.03 -1.19
N VAL A 36 16.28 1.05 -1.14
CA VAL A 36 16.76 2.41 -1.37
C VAL A 36 16.91 3.17 -0.07
N SER A 37 18.05 3.88 0.10
CA SER A 37 18.15 4.94 1.09
C SER A 37 17.44 6.20 0.56
N LEU A 38 16.43 6.69 1.30
CA LEU A 38 15.70 7.90 0.88
C LEU A 38 16.55 9.19 0.94
N ARG A 39 17.70 9.14 1.65
CA ARG A 39 18.64 10.26 1.75
C ARG A 39 19.70 10.24 0.67
N ASP A 40 19.97 9.05 0.14
CA ASP A 40 20.96 8.81 -0.88
C ASP A 40 20.37 7.84 -1.91
N LYS A 41 19.71 8.41 -2.90
CA LYS A 41 18.98 7.66 -3.91
C LYS A 41 19.90 7.27 -5.07
N PRO A 42 19.86 6.01 -5.55
CA PRO A 42 20.70 5.57 -6.66
C PRO A 42 20.43 6.39 -7.93
N ASP A 43 21.49 6.76 -8.64
CA ASP A 43 21.40 7.51 -9.90
C ASP A 43 20.58 6.77 -10.95
N ASP A 44 20.67 5.43 -11.00
CA ASP A 44 19.87 4.60 -11.92
C ASP A 44 18.38 4.75 -11.66
N MET A 45 17.99 4.80 -10.38
CA MET A 45 16.59 5.04 -10.00
C MET A 45 16.15 6.44 -10.43
N LEU A 46 16.99 7.47 -10.21
CA LEU A 46 16.68 8.86 -10.56
C LEU A 46 16.61 9.08 -12.09
N ARG A 47 17.40 8.32 -12.85
CA ARG A 47 17.31 8.31 -14.32
C ARG A 47 16.03 7.63 -14.79
N ALA A 48 15.61 6.54 -14.14
CA ALA A 48 14.38 5.84 -14.47
C ALA A 48 13.13 6.66 -14.09
N SER A 49 13.12 7.28 -12.92
CA SER A 49 12.01 8.12 -12.44
C SER A 49 12.54 9.39 -11.77
N PRO A 50 12.51 10.54 -12.48
CA PRO A 50 12.92 11.83 -11.93
C PRO A 50 12.10 12.30 -10.71
N LYS A 51 10.90 11.73 -10.46
CA LYS A 51 10.14 11.98 -9.22
C LYS A 51 10.96 11.66 -7.97
N GLY A 52 11.90 10.72 -8.06
CA GLY A 52 12.72 10.29 -6.93
C GLY A 52 11.93 9.70 -5.78
N THR A 53 10.75 9.13 -6.03
CA THR A 53 9.90 8.44 -5.06
C THR A 53 9.99 6.92 -5.25
N VAL A 54 9.62 6.17 -4.21
CA VAL A 54 9.52 4.71 -4.29
C VAL A 54 8.08 4.26 -4.07
N PRO A 55 7.64 3.17 -4.75
CA PRO A 55 8.39 2.24 -5.58
C PRO A 55 8.62 2.75 -7.01
N VAL A 56 9.66 2.23 -7.68
CA VAL A 56 9.85 2.32 -9.13
C VAL A 56 10.15 0.91 -9.64
N LEU A 57 9.42 0.46 -10.64
CA LEU A 57 9.67 -0.78 -11.35
C LEU A 57 10.26 -0.47 -12.72
N VAL A 58 11.38 -1.10 -13.05
CA VAL A 58 11.95 -1.11 -14.39
C VAL A 58 11.81 -2.53 -14.95
N ASP A 59 10.97 -2.69 -15.97
CA ASP A 59 10.73 -4.00 -16.60
C ASP A 59 11.91 -4.41 -17.48
N VAL A 60 11.95 -5.67 -17.90
CA VAL A 60 13.04 -6.24 -18.70
C VAL A 60 13.18 -5.61 -20.08
N ASP A 61 12.12 -5.01 -20.61
CA ASP A 61 12.13 -4.27 -21.89
C ASP A 61 12.56 -2.79 -21.72
N GLY A 62 12.88 -2.37 -20.49
CA GLY A 62 13.27 -1.01 -20.16
C GLY A 62 12.08 -0.08 -19.86
N SER A 63 10.84 -0.54 -19.93
CA SER A 63 9.67 0.25 -19.52
C SER A 63 9.70 0.53 -18.03
N VAL A 64 9.24 1.73 -17.62
CA VAL A 64 9.26 2.19 -16.24
C VAL A 64 7.85 2.40 -15.74
N ILE A 65 7.55 1.86 -14.55
CA ILE A 65 6.30 2.07 -13.84
C ILE A 65 6.64 2.66 -12.46
N ASP A 66 6.26 3.90 -12.21
CA ASP A 66 6.63 4.63 -10.99
C ASP A 66 5.44 5.05 -10.13
N GLU A 67 4.23 4.52 -10.45
CA GLU A 67 3.07 4.59 -9.57
C GLU A 67 2.77 3.22 -8.97
N SER A 68 2.65 3.18 -7.65
CA SER A 68 2.53 1.92 -6.93
C SER A 68 1.26 1.13 -7.27
N LEU A 69 0.14 1.81 -7.60
CA LEU A 69 -1.09 1.14 -8.02
C LEU A 69 -0.93 0.55 -9.43
N ASP A 70 -0.19 1.22 -10.31
CA ASP A 70 0.09 0.71 -11.64
C ASP A 70 1.03 -0.49 -11.59
N ILE A 71 2.00 -0.51 -10.66
CA ILE A 71 2.81 -1.71 -10.39
C ILE A 71 1.93 -2.87 -9.91
N MET A 72 0.95 -2.60 -9.03
CA MET A 72 0.00 -3.64 -8.59
C MET A 72 -0.79 -4.20 -9.76
N THR A 73 -1.36 -3.34 -10.60
CA THR A 73 -2.17 -3.77 -11.75
C THR A 73 -1.33 -4.44 -12.84
N TRP A 74 -0.10 -3.99 -13.04
CA TRP A 74 0.87 -4.65 -13.92
C TRP A 74 1.17 -6.09 -13.49
N ALA A 75 1.43 -6.29 -12.21
CA ALA A 75 1.74 -7.60 -11.67
C ALA A 75 0.53 -8.55 -11.74
N LEU A 76 -0.63 -8.07 -11.29
CA LEU A 76 -1.88 -8.84 -11.30
C LEU A 76 -2.42 -9.09 -12.71
N GLY A 77 -2.19 -8.16 -13.66
CA GLY A 77 -2.53 -8.37 -15.07
C GLY A 77 -1.75 -9.51 -15.72
N ARG A 78 -0.57 -9.85 -15.19
CA ARG A 78 0.22 -11.01 -15.63
C ARG A 78 -0.25 -12.32 -14.98
N ASN A 79 -0.61 -12.27 -13.69
CA ASN A 79 -1.08 -13.42 -12.95
C ASN A 79 -1.84 -12.97 -11.68
N ASP A 80 -3.13 -13.24 -11.63
CA ASP A 80 -4.01 -12.91 -10.49
C ASP A 80 -4.64 -14.18 -9.91
N PRO A 81 -3.85 -15.04 -9.23
CA PRO A 81 -4.32 -16.35 -8.78
C PRO A 81 -5.39 -16.27 -7.69
N GLU A 82 -5.50 -15.15 -6.99
CA GLU A 82 -6.48 -14.93 -5.93
C GLU A 82 -7.64 -14.02 -6.37
N GLY A 83 -7.63 -13.53 -7.63
CA GLY A 83 -8.69 -12.71 -8.20
C GLY A 83 -8.84 -11.35 -7.53
N TRP A 84 -7.73 -10.68 -7.20
CA TRP A 84 -7.78 -9.36 -6.57
C TRP A 84 -8.39 -8.28 -7.46
N LEU A 85 -8.28 -8.43 -8.79
CA LEU A 85 -8.87 -7.50 -9.75
C LEU A 85 -10.38 -7.71 -9.95
N THR A 86 -10.93 -8.83 -9.45
CA THR A 86 -12.34 -9.18 -9.61
C THR A 86 -13.03 -9.24 -8.24
N PRO A 87 -13.50 -8.10 -7.69
CA PRO A 87 -14.14 -8.08 -6.38
C PRO A 87 -15.44 -8.92 -6.38
N GLU A 88 -15.78 -9.54 -5.24
CA GLU A 88 -17.00 -10.35 -5.10
C GLU A 88 -18.26 -9.49 -4.98
N ARG A 89 -18.10 -8.27 -4.47
CA ARG A 89 -19.17 -7.29 -4.34
C ARG A 89 -18.79 -6.02 -5.09
N GLU A 90 -19.79 -5.37 -5.66
CA GLU A 90 -19.64 -4.16 -6.46
C GLU A 90 -18.82 -4.44 -7.73
N ASN A 91 -18.02 -3.47 -8.20
CA ASN A 91 -17.24 -3.60 -9.41
C ASN A 91 -15.85 -2.97 -9.24
N PHE A 92 -14.99 -3.20 -10.23
CA PHE A 92 -13.62 -2.69 -10.23
C PHE A 92 -13.55 -1.16 -10.14
N ALA A 93 -14.48 -0.44 -10.78
CA ALA A 93 -14.51 1.03 -10.75
C ALA A 93 -14.80 1.56 -9.34
N THR A 94 -15.74 0.94 -8.61
CA THR A 94 -16.03 1.31 -7.21
C THR A 94 -14.83 0.99 -6.31
N MET A 95 -14.18 -0.15 -6.54
CA MET A 95 -12.99 -0.55 -5.80
C MET A 95 -11.84 0.42 -6.00
N THR A 96 -11.56 0.82 -7.23
CA THR A 96 -10.50 1.79 -7.54
C THR A 96 -10.85 3.20 -7.05
N SER A 97 -12.12 3.57 -7.01
CA SER A 97 -12.58 4.84 -6.42
C SER A 97 -12.29 4.90 -4.91
N LEU A 98 -12.52 3.80 -4.17
CA LEU A 98 -12.16 3.72 -2.76
C LEU A 98 -10.64 3.84 -2.56
N ILE A 99 -9.83 3.15 -3.37
CA ILE A 99 -8.37 3.25 -3.32
C ILE A 99 -7.92 4.70 -3.54
N ARG A 100 -8.47 5.38 -4.54
CA ARG A 100 -8.16 6.79 -4.83
C ARG A 100 -8.48 7.69 -3.65
N HIS A 101 -9.65 7.51 -3.01
CA HIS A 101 -10.01 8.27 -1.81
C HIS A 101 -8.93 8.12 -0.71
N PHE A 102 -8.40 6.91 -0.53
CA PHE A 102 -7.33 6.67 0.45
C PHE A 102 -5.97 7.24 0.01
N ASP A 103 -5.66 7.23 -1.27
CA ASP A 103 -4.43 7.79 -1.82
C ASP A 103 -4.41 9.33 -1.75
N GLU A 104 -5.55 9.97 -1.94
CA GLU A 104 -5.67 11.43 -2.00
C GLU A 104 -6.06 12.02 -0.64
N ASN A 105 -7.24 11.68 -0.12
CA ASN A 105 -7.81 12.29 1.08
C ASN A 105 -7.19 11.72 2.36
N PHE A 106 -7.30 10.40 2.58
CA PHE A 106 -6.77 9.79 3.81
C PHE A 106 -5.26 10.02 3.95
N LYS A 107 -4.51 9.86 2.86
CA LYS A 107 -3.05 10.04 2.87
C LYS A 107 -2.65 11.49 3.15
N TRP A 108 -3.38 12.46 2.65
CA TRP A 108 -3.15 13.87 2.93
C TRP A 108 -3.26 14.17 4.44
N HIS A 109 -4.30 13.66 5.08
CA HIS A 109 -4.52 13.80 6.52
C HIS A 109 -3.52 12.96 7.35
N LEU A 110 -3.22 11.74 6.92
CA LEU A 110 -2.20 10.90 7.56
C LEU A 110 -0.84 11.59 7.62
N ASP A 111 -0.41 12.24 6.55
CA ASP A 111 0.89 12.93 6.52
C ASP A 111 0.92 14.11 7.50
N ARG A 112 -0.13 14.90 7.57
CA ARG A 112 -0.25 16.04 8.50
C ARG A 112 -0.36 15.60 9.95
N TYR A 113 -1.04 14.48 10.20
CA TYR A 113 -1.08 13.88 11.52
C TYR A 113 0.28 13.35 11.95
N LYS A 114 0.97 12.63 11.07
CA LYS A 114 2.23 11.96 11.38
C LYS A 114 3.44 12.89 11.39
N TYR A 115 3.43 13.90 10.54
CA TYR A 115 4.56 14.81 10.31
C TYR A 115 4.14 16.29 10.35
N PRO A 116 3.47 16.75 11.43
CA PRO A 116 2.90 18.11 11.46
C PRO A 116 3.96 19.19 11.19
N ASN A 117 5.18 18.99 11.65
CA ASN A 117 6.27 19.95 11.46
C ASN A 117 6.73 20.13 9.99
N ARG A 118 6.20 19.34 9.05
CA ARG A 118 6.50 19.50 7.62
C ARG A 118 5.52 20.42 6.89
N PHE A 119 4.45 20.80 7.54
CA PHE A 119 3.37 21.59 6.96
C PHE A 119 3.07 22.77 7.85
N ALA A 120 3.16 24.00 7.31
CA ALA A 120 3.01 25.23 8.08
C ALA A 120 1.59 25.38 8.70
N ASP A 121 0.60 24.80 8.04
CA ASP A 121 -0.83 24.86 8.38
C ASP A 121 -1.36 23.59 9.07
N ALA A 122 -0.48 22.67 9.45
CA ALA A 122 -0.93 21.38 9.98
C ALA A 122 -1.49 21.54 11.40
N ASN A 123 -2.74 21.08 11.55
CA ASN A 123 -3.32 20.72 12.83
C ASN A 123 -3.41 19.18 12.89
N ALA A 124 -2.53 18.57 13.69
CA ALA A 124 -2.42 17.13 13.77
C ALA A 124 -3.69 16.46 14.30
N GLU A 125 -4.36 17.09 15.26
CA GLU A 125 -5.59 16.57 15.87
C GLU A 125 -6.77 16.65 14.91
N PHE A 126 -6.93 17.76 14.19
CA PHE A 126 -7.90 17.91 13.12
C PHE A 126 -7.66 16.86 12.03
N SER A 127 -6.42 16.73 11.56
CA SER A 127 -6.07 15.77 10.50
C SER A 127 -6.30 14.31 10.95
N ARG A 128 -6.06 14.01 12.24
CA ARG A 128 -6.40 12.71 12.81
C ARG A 128 -7.91 12.46 12.73
N GLY A 129 -8.74 13.43 13.13
CA GLY A 129 -10.19 13.35 13.05
C GLY A 129 -10.70 13.08 11.63
N GLU A 130 -10.23 13.85 10.66
CA GLU A 130 -10.60 13.67 9.25
C GLU A 130 -10.16 12.31 8.68
N ALA A 131 -8.98 11.82 9.08
CA ALA A 131 -8.55 10.47 8.70
C ALA A 131 -9.49 9.40 9.28
N VAL A 132 -10.04 9.59 10.50
CA VAL A 132 -11.02 8.67 11.08
C VAL A 132 -12.31 8.62 10.27
N VAL A 133 -12.76 9.74 9.67
CA VAL A 133 -13.93 9.73 8.78
C VAL A 133 -13.73 8.73 7.62
N SER A 134 -12.52 8.71 7.04
CA SER A 134 -12.18 7.70 6.02
C SER A 134 -12.15 6.27 6.58
N LEU A 135 -11.66 6.07 7.80
CA LEU A 135 -11.66 4.75 8.44
C LEU A 135 -13.08 4.24 8.76
N LEU A 136 -14.02 5.12 9.05
CA LEU A 136 -15.42 4.74 9.25
C LEU A 136 -16.06 4.17 7.98
N LEU A 137 -15.61 4.58 6.78
CA LEU A 137 -16.03 3.95 5.53
C LEU A 137 -15.57 2.48 5.46
N LEU A 138 -14.36 2.18 5.92
CA LEU A 138 -13.87 0.80 5.99
C LEU A 138 -14.64 0.02 7.06
N GLU A 139 -14.83 0.61 8.24
CA GLU A 139 -15.55 -0.01 9.34
C GLU A 139 -16.95 -0.46 8.89
N GLN A 140 -17.68 0.42 8.22
CA GLN A 140 -19.02 0.15 7.71
C GLN A 140 -19.03 -1.02 6.70
N ARG A 141 -18.05 -1.11 5.80
CA ARG A 141 -17.92 -2.22 4.87
C ARG A 141 -17.61 -3.53 5.59
N LEU A 142 -16.65 -3.49 6.52
CA LEU A 142 -16.16 -4.65 7.25
C LEU A 142 -17.13 -5.18 8.34
N GLN A 143 -18.20 -4.46 8.65
CA GLN A 143 -19.34 -4.99 9.41
C GLN A 143 -20.10 -6.08 8.65
N GLN A 144 -20.09 -6.03 7.33
CA GLN A 144 -20.86 -6.93 6.47
C GLN A 144 -20.02 -8.08 5.89
N THR A 145 -18.71 -7.90 5.80
CA THR A 145 -17.78 -8.82 5.14
C THR A 145 -16.43 -8.89 5.87
N THR A 146 -15.68 -9.93 5.60
CA THR A 146 -14.33 -10.08 6.17
C THR A 146 -13.27 -9.22 5.49
N CYS A 147 -13.47 -8.87 4.22
CA CYS A 147 -12.62 -8.00 3.42
C CYS A 147 -13.44 -6.85 2.82
N LEU A 148 -12.80 -5.83 2.27
CA LEU A 148 -13.45 -4.59 1.85
C LEU A 148 -14.47 -4.77 0.72
N PHE A 149 -14.31 -5.79 -0.13
CA PHE A 149 -15.16 -6.07 -1.28
C PHE A 149 -15.66 -7.52 -1.32
N GLY A 150 -15.87 -8.16 -0.17
CA GLY A 150 -16.40 -9.52 -0.09
C GLY A 150 -15.81 -10.36 1.03
N GLY A 151 -15.88 -11.68 0.87
CA GLY A 151 -15.31 -12.65 1.82
C GLY A 151 -13.83 -12.92 1.61
N ARG A 152 -13.28 -12.56 0.45
CA ARG A 152 -11.87 -12.75 0.09
C ARG A 152 -11.17 -11.42 -0.17
N ILE A 153 -9.85 -11.45 -0.06
CA ILE A 153 -9.00 -10.29 -0.33
C ILE A 153 -9.19 -9.83 -1.78
N ALA A 154 -9.32 -8.52 -1.96
CA ALA A 154 -9.34 -7.84 -3.24
C ALA A 154 -8.22 -6.77 -3.31
N LEU A 155 -8.04 -6.15 -4.47
CA LEU A 155 -7.01 -5.12 -4.67
C LEU A 155 -7.06 -4.02 -3.61
N ALA A 156 -8.28 -3.57 -3.24
CA ALA A 156 -8.46 -2.51 -2.26
C ALA A 156 -7.89 -2.87 -0.88
N ASP A 157 -8.04 -4.12 -0.44
CA ASP A 157 -7.52 -4.55 0.86
C ASP A 157 -6.01 -4.34 0.93
N MET A 158 -5.29 -4.78 -0.08
CA MET A 158 -3.83 -4.72 -0.11
C MET A 158 -3.29 -3.35 -0.54
N ALA A 159 -4.09 -2.55 -1.24
CA ALA A 159 -3.74 -1.18 -1.56
C ALA A 159 -3.90 -0.23 -0.35
N ILE A 160 -4.89 -0.45 0.51
CA ILE A 160 -5.26 0.45 1.60
C ILE A 160 -4.58 0.06 2.93
N ALA A 161 -4.47 -1.23 3.24
CA ALA A 161 -3.95 -1.71 4.54
C ALA A 161 -2.57 -1.11 4.93
N PRO A 162 -1.59 -0.91 4.03
CA PRO A 162 -0.32 -0.29 4.40
C PRO A 162 -0.45 1.14 4.94
N PHE A 163 -1.43 1.91 4.46
CA PHE A 163 -1.69 3.27 4.94
C PHE A 163 -2.41 3.27 6.30
N VAL A 164 -3.41 2.40 6.48
CA VAL A 164 -4.10 2.22 7.77
C VAL A 164 -3.10 1.73 8.82
N ARG A 165 -2.19 0.81 8.47
CA ARG A 165 -1.07 0.40 9.32
C ARG A 165 -0.17 1.58 9.68
N GLN A 166 0.14 2.47 8.74
CA GLN A 166 0.96 3.63 9.03
C GLN A 166 0.26 4.58 10.00
N PHE A 167 -1.04 4.78 9.82
CA PHE A 167 -1.88 5.59 10.72
C PHE A 167 -1.94 5.01 12.13
N SER A 168 -2.25 3.72 12.26
CA SER A 168 -2.36 3.04 13.56
C SER A 168 -1.07 3.05 14.38
N LYS A 169 0.08 3.23 13.73
CA LYS A 169 1.40 3.28 14.38
C LYS A 169 1.85 4.68 14.78
N VAL A 170 1.09 5.72 14.51
CA VAL A 170 1.39 7.08 14.98
C VAL A 170 1.12 7.18 16.49
N ASP A 171 -0.05 6.72 16.90
CA ASP A 171 -0.46 6.58 18.31
C ASP A 171 -1.26 5.28 18.48
N PRO A 172 -0.59 4.17 18.80
CA PRO A 172 -1.24 2.88 18.93
C PRO A 172 -2.25 2.81 20.08
N ALA A 173 -1.99 3.49 21.19
CA ALA A 173 -2.90 3.50 22.34
C ALA A 173 -4.22 4.21 22.01
N TRP A 174 -4.12 5.36 21.37
CA TRP A 174 -5.29 6.10 20.91
C TRP A 174 -6.07 5.30 19.85
N PHE A 175 -5.38 4.71 18.88
CA PHE A 175 -6.01 3.94 17.79
C PHE A 175 -6.79 2.74 18.34
N SER A 176 -6.23 2.00 19.32
CA SER A 176 -6.89 0.84 19.93
C SER A 176 -8.16 1.19 20.71
N GLY A 177 -8.31 2.43 21.15
CA GLY A 177 -9.51 2.93 21.83
C GLY A 177 -10.62 3.44 20.89
N GLN A 178 -10.42 3.40 19.57
CA GLN A 178 -11.42 3.89 18.62
C GLN A 178 -12.53 2.86 18.36
N PRO A 179 -13.77 3.28 18.04
CA PRO A 179 -14.88 2.40 17.73
C PRO A 179 -14.75 1.81 16.29
N LEU A 180 -13.62 1.13 16.02
CA LEU A 180 -13.24 0.56 14.72
C LEU A 180 -12.89 -0.94 14.82
N PRO A 181 -13.70 -1.78 15.50
CA PRO A 181 -13.32 -3.16 15.80
C PRO A 181 -13.12 -4.02 14.55
N ASN A 182 -13.94 -3.82 13.52
CA ASN A 182 -13.82 -4.59 12.28
C ASN A 182 -12.60 -4.18 11.45
N THR A 183 -12.29 -2.88 11.40
CA THR A 183 -11.09 -2.35 10.76
C THR A 183 -9.83 -2.84 11.47
N MET A 184 -9.82 -2.88 12.79
CA MET A 184 -8.70 -3.42 13.57
C MET A 184 -8.50 -4.91 13.32
N ARG A 185 -9.58 -5.72 13.35
CA ARG A 185 -9.55 -7.15 13.04
C ARG A 185 -8.98 -7.38 11.62
N TRP A 186 -9.52 -6.67 10.61
CA TRP A 186 -9.07 -6.76 9.22
C TRP A 186 -7.59 -6.38 9.07
N LEU A 187 -7.18 -5.28 9.68
CA LEU A 187 -5.79 -4.84 9.64
C LEU A 187 -4.86 -5.88 10.27
N THR A 188 -5.23 -6.40 11.45
CA THR A 188 -4.45 -7.43 12.16
C THR A 188 -4.30 -8.68 11.30
N ALA A 189 -5.38 -9.17 10.71
CA ALA A 189 -5.35 -10.35 9.85
C ALA A 189 -4.39 -10.20 8.66
N ILE A 190 -4.37 -9.01 8.03
CA ILE A 190 -3.44 -8.72 6.93
C ILE A 190 -2.00 -8.65 7.44
N MET A 191 -1.76 -7.91 8.55
CA MET A 191 -0.40 -7.69 9.08
C MET A 191 0.25 -8.97 9.60
N GLU A 192 -0.53 -9.91 10.13
CA GLU A 192 -0.06 -11.20 10.64
C GLU A 192 0.02 -12.28 9.56
N SER A 193 -0.46 -11.97 8.34
CA SER A 193 -0.42 -12.94 7.24
C SER A 193 1.02 -13.34 6.87
N PRO A 194 1.23 -14.61 6.45
CA PRO A 194 2.53 -15.05 5.95
C PRO A 194 3.04 -14.20 4.78
N ARG A 195 2.14 -13.69 3.91
CA ARG A 195 2.47 -12.79 2.79
C ARG A 195 3.06 -11.49 3.30
N PHE A 196 2.38 -10.81 4.24
CA PHE A 196 2.89 -9.57 4.79
C PHE A 196 4.24 -9.77 5.48
N THR A 197 4.41 -10.87 6.19
CA THR A 197 5.69 -11.25 6.80
C THR A 197 6.80 -11.42 5.75
N ARG A 198 6.51 -12.08 4.60
CA ARG A 198 7.49 -12.24 3.51
C ARG A 198 7.95 -10.91 2.95
N ILE A 199 7.02 -10.04 2.59
CA ILE A 199 7.38 -8.74 1.98
C ILE A 199 8.10 -7.78 2.94
N MET A 200 8.03 -8.05 4.24
CA MET A 200 8.69 -7.25 5.28
C MET A 200 10.07 -7.79 5.68
N ARG A 201 10.51 -8.92 5.13
CA ARG A 201 11.88 -9.41 5.35
C ARG A 201 12.89 -8.43 4.74
N PRO A 202 14.05 -8.24 5.38
CA PRO A 202 15.16 -7.53 4.75
C PRO A 202 15.52 -8.22 3.42
N THR A 203 15.78 -7.42 2.39
CA THR A 203 16.41 -7.93 1.17
C THR A 203 17.83 -8.37 1.54
N ALA A 204 18.26 -9.55 1.11
CA ALA A 204 19.67 -9.94 1.25
C ALA A 204 20.53 -8.88 0.56
N ALA A 205 21.57 -8.41 1.26
CA ALA A 205 22.53 -7.47 0.71
C ALA A 205 23.37 -8.13 -0.38
#